data_331d308949d01a33fa644a2f58007aa2
#
_entry.id   331d308949d01a33fa644a2f58007aa2
#
_cell.length_a   1.000
_cell.length_b   1.000
_cell.length_c   1.000
_cell.angle_alpha   90.00
_cell.angle_beta   90.00
_cell.angle_gamma   90.00
#
_symmetry.space_group_name_H-M   'P 1'
#
loop_
_entity.id
_entity.type
_entity.pdbx_description
1 polymer ?
#
loop_
_entity_poly.entity_id
_entity_poly.type
_entity_poly.pdbx_seq_one_letter_code
_entity_poly.pdbx_strand_id
1 'polypeptide(L)'
;MNKKTFGIAGCGFLGNIVADAYMMGLLQDYELIGVTGVPMETAVSASVKCDCACCADIDTMLAMKPDYIVETASVEFMRANAVKILESGVNLVVISIGAFADTAFYEEAKAAAIRGGAKIHLASGAIGGFDVLQTVTLMAEAQKLAETSSIETHTGCKGFIPTPVWDDSLLTEQKTVFTGNAKEAIATFPRRVNVAVATSLATTGPDVTKVIMHSVPNWQGDDHKITAEIDGVKAIVDIYSRTSAIAGWSVVALLRNLASPVCFF
;
A
#
# COMPACT_ATOMS: atom_id res chain seq x y z
N MET A 1 23.84 17.85 2.71
CA MET A 1 23.68 16.55 2.04
C MET A 1 22.93 16.79 0.75
N ASN A 2 23.23 16.06 -0.33
CA ASN A 2 22.41 16.14 -1.53
C ASN A 2 21.03 15.54 -1.20
N LYS A 3 19.97 16.22 -1.63
CA LYS A 3 18.61 15.70 -1.49
C LYS A 3 18.44 14.44 -2.33
N LYS A 4 17.64 13.50 -1.85
CA LYS A 4 17.18 12.36 -2.65
C LYS A 4 16.10 12.83 -3.61
N THR A 5 16.10 12.30 -4.83
CA THR A 5 15.11 12.68 -5.83
C THR A 5 13.96 11.66 -5.85
N PHE A 6 12.73 12.14 -6.07
CA PHE A 6 11.61 11.23 -6.26
C PHE A 6 10.62 11.71 -7.33
N GLY A 7 9.90 10.76 -7.90
CA GLY A 7 8.75 11.01 -8.78
C GLY A 7 7.48 10.43 -8.18
N ILE A 8 6.33 11.02 -8.51
CA ILE A 8 5.00 10.50 -8.13
C ILE A 8 4.31 9.91 -9.37
N ALA A 9 3.98 8.63 -9.29
CA ALA A 9 3.14 7.95 -10.27
C ALA A 9 1.73 7.77 -9.70
N GLY A 10 0.78 8.56 -10.22
CA GLY A 10 -0.59 8.62 -9.74
C GLY A 10 -0.90 9.89 -8.93
N CYS A 11 -1.38 10.93 -9.60
CA CYS A 11 -1.69 12.24 -9.00
C CYS A 11 -3.18 12.35 -8.59
N GLY A 12 -3.78 11.24 -8.15
CA GLY A 12 -5.12 11.20 -7.56
C GLY A 12 -5.13 11.70 -6.11
N PHE A 13 -6.12 11.28 -5.34
CA PHE A 13 -6.30 11.72 -3.95
C PHE A 13 -5.04 11.47 -3.08
N LEU A 14 -4.47 10.25 -3.11
CA LEU A 14 -3.31 9.89 -2.29
C LEU A 14 -2.02 10.58 -2.78
N GLY A 15 -1.80 10.64 -4.10
CA GLY A 15 -0.65 11.33 -4.67
C GLY A 15 -0.64 12.81 -4.38
N ASN A 16 -1.82 13.44 -4.35
CA ASN A 16 -1.94 14.84 -3.96
C ASN A 16 -1.57 15.08 -2.49
N ILE A 17 -1.83 14.14 -1.58
CA ILE A 17 -1.37 14.24 -0.18
C ILE A 17 0.15 14.26 -0.11
N VAL A 18 0.84 13.42 -0.89
CA VAL A 18 2.30 13.41 -0.94
C VAL A 18 2.86 14.70 -1.54
N ALA A 19 2.24 15.20 -2.62
CA ALA A 19 2.60 16.46 -3.26
C ALA A 19 2.38 17.65 -2.29
N ASP A 20 1.26 17.69 -1.56
CA ASP A 20 0.97 18.71 -0.56
C ASP A 20 1.97 18.67 0.60
N ALA A 21 2.31 17.47 1.09
CA ALA A 21 3.32 17.30 2.14
C ALA A 21 4.70 17.80 1.69
N TYR A 22 5.06 17.58 0.42
CA TYR A 22 6.28 18.16 -0.17
C TYR A 22 6.22 19.69 -0.16
N MET A 23 5.14 20.30 -0.63
CA MET A 23 4.94 21.76 -0.64
C MET A 23 4.92 22.37 0.76
N MET A 24 4.41 21.64 1.76
CA MET A 24 4.46 22.04 3.17
C MET A 24 5.85 21.94 3.81
N GLY A 25 6.86 21.45 3.07
CA GLY A 25 8.22 21.28 3.58
C GLY A 25 8.38 20.08 4.52
N LEU A 26 7.46 19.11 4.51
CA LEU A 26 7.55 17.90 5.34
C LEU A 26 8.52 16.85 4.80
N LEU A 27 8.96 17.00 3.53
CA LEU A 27 9.90 16.11 2.82
C LEU A 27 11.19 16.87 2.46
N GLN A 28 11.81 17.51 3.43
CA GLN A 28 12.96 18.43 3.23
C GLN A 28 14.20 17.73 2.64
N ASP A 29 14.35 16.42 2.91
CA ASP A 29 15.46 15.60 2.43
C ASP A 29 15.28 15.13 0.99
N TYR A 30 14.15 15.50 0.37
CA TYR A 30 13.75 15.09 -0.97
C TYR A 30 13.57 16.26 -1.91
N GLU A 31 13.70 15.97 -3.21
CA GLU A 31 13.35 16.83 -4.33
C GLU A 31 12.36 16.08 -5.23
N LEU A 32 11.16 16.64 -5.41
CA LEU A 32 10.18 16.11 -6.34
C LEU A 32 10.54 16.57 -7.76
N ILE A 33 11.02 15.65 -8.60
CA ILE A 33 11.52 15.98 -9.94
C ILE A 33 10.50 15.77 -11.04
N GLY A 34 9.47 14.95 -10.82
CA GLY A 34 8.46 14.69 -11.84
C GLY A 34 7.23 13.96 -11.32
N VAL A 35 6.15 14.13 -12.06
CA VAL A 35 4.87 13.48 -11.78
C VAL A 35 4.27 12.91 -13.05
N THR A 36 3.53 11.81 -12.95
CA THR A 36 2.71 11.23 -14.04
C THR A 36 1.39 10.72 -13.48
N GLY A 37 0.36 10.64 -14.30
CA GLY A 37 -0.96 10.19 -13.84
C GLY A 37 -1.98 10.03 -14.96
N VAL A 38 -3.03 9.29 -14.65
CA VAL A 38 -4.20 9.12 -15.53
C VAL A 38 -5.45 9.48 -14.72
N PRO A 39 -6.25 10.46 -15.16
CA PRO A 39 -6.07 11.27 -16.40
C PRO A 39 -4.88 12.25 -16.27
N MET A 40 -4.29 12.64 -17.40
CA MET A 40 -3.08 13.47 -17.44
C MET A 40 -3.28 14.86 -16.78
N GLU A 41 -4.49 15.38 -16.76
CA GLU A 41 -4.83 16.67 -16.14
C GLU A 41 -4.47 16.68 -14.64
N THR A 42 -4.54 15.53 -13.95
CA THR A 42 -4.15 15.43 -12.54
C THR A 42 -2.63 15.58 -12.37
N ALA A 43 -1.85 15.02 -13.30
CA ALA A 43 -0.39 15.18 -13.32
C ALA A 43 0.01 16.62 -13.67
N VAL A 44 -0.65 17.25 -14.66
CA VAL A 44 -0.44 18.67 -15.01
C VAL A 44 -0.69 19.57 -13.79
N SER A 45 -1.80 19.37 -13.08
CA SER A 45 -2.12 20.15 -11.88
C SER A 45 -1.07 20.00 -10.79
N ALA A 46 -0.61 18.76 -10.55
CA ALA A 46 0.43 18.46 -9.56
C ALA A 46 1.80 19.04 -9.96
N SER A 47 2.17 18.97 -11.25
CA SER A 47 3.44 19.51 -11.76
C SER A 47 3.52 21.02 -11.59
N VAL A 48 2.45 21.74 -11.92
CA VAL A 48 2.36 23.20 -11.74
C VAL A 48 2.44 23.56 -10.24
N LYS A 49 1.71 22.82 -9.38
CA LYS A 49 1.73 23.06 -7.93
C LYS A 49 3.12 22.89 -7.31
N CYS A 50 3.85 21.86 -7.75
CA CYS A 50 5.12 21.47 -7.14
C CYS A 50 6.35 21.98 -7.89
N ASP A 51 6.17 22.73 -8.98
CA ASP A 51 7.25 23.21 -9.87
C ASP A 51 8.19 22.06 -10.31
N CYS A 52 7.60 20.98 -10.84
CA CYS A 52 8.32 19.80 -11.30
C CYS A 52 7.86 19.37 -12.71
N ALA A 53 8.58 18.42 -13.31
CA ALA A 53 8.23 17.93 -14.65
C ALA A 53 6.88 17.19 -14.66
N CYS A 54 6.06 17.45 -15.69
CA CYS A 54 4.92 16.63 -16.03
C CYS A 54 5.35 15.56 -17.03
N CYS A 55 5.49 14.32 -16.60
CA CYS A 55 5.95 13.20 -17.43
C CYS A 55 4.75 12.55 -18.12
N ALA A 56 4.88 12.31 -19.45
CA ALA A 56 3.84 11.65 -20.23
C ALA A 56 3.56 10.21 -19.77
N ASP A 57 4.60 9.55 -19.30
CA ASP A 57 4.59 8.15 -18.86
C ASP A 57 5.74 7.87 -17.87
N ILE A 58 5.82 6.62 -17.44
CA ILE A 58 6.88 6.19 -16.52
C ILE A 58 8.26 6.17 -17.17
N ASP A 59 8.36 5.93 -18.48
CA ASP A 59 9.63 5.88 -19.19
C ASP A 59 10.28 7.28 -19.24
N THR A 60 9.48 8.31 -19.48
CA THR A 60 9.90 9.71 -19.40
C THR A 60 10.42 10.05 -17.99
N MET A 61 9.74 9.56 -16.94
CA MET A 61 10.15 9.80 -15.56
C MET A 61 11.45 9.04 -15.22
N LEU A 62 11.59 7.78 -15.65
CA LEU A 62 12.79 6.98 -15.43
C LEU A 62 14.02 7.55 -16.13
N ALA A 63 13.84 8.21 -17.31
CA ALA A 63 14.93 8.90 -18.00
C ALA A 63 15.56 10.04 -17.16
N MET A 64 14.81 10.58 -16.18
CA MET A 64 15.30 11.58 -15.22
C MET A 64 16.10 10.96 -14.05
N LYS A 65 16.14 9.63 -13.95
CA LYS A 65 16.88 8.86 -12.94
C LYS A 65 16.55 9.26 -11.49
N PRO A 66 15.27 9.24 -11.08
CA PRO A 66 14.93 9.47 -9.68
C PRO A 66 15.51 8.39 -8.76
N ASP A 67 15.80 8.72 -7.50
CA ASP A 67 16.16 7.73 -6.49
C ASP A 67 14.94 6.86 -6.08
N TYR A 68 13.74 7.45 -6.15
CA TYR A 68 12.49 6.80 -5.78
C TYR A 68 11.36 7.11 -6.78
N ILE A 69 10.53 6.11 -7.06
CA ILE A 69 9.16 6.30 -7.57
C ILE A 69 8.19 6.02 -6.45
N VAL A 70 7.32 6.99 -6.15
CA VAL A 70 6.20 6.85 -5.23
C VAL A 70 4.97 6.48 -6.05
N GLU A 71 4.51 5.24 -5.91
CA GLU A 71 3.34 4.73 -6.60
C GLU A 71 2.09 4.97 -5.75
N THR A 72 1.16 5.75 -6.27
CA THR A 72 -0.16 6.05 -5.72
C THR A 72 -1.26 5.94 -6.80
N ALA A 73 -1.03 5.07 -7.77
CA ALA A 73 -1.88 4.90 -8.95
C ALA A 73 -2.87 3.74 -8.82
N SER A 74 -2.43 2.51 -9.09
CA SER A 74 -3.31 1.33 -9.04
C SER A 74 -2.54 0.01 -9.11
N VAL A 75 -3.25 -1.09 -8.81
CA VAL A 75 -2.76 -2.46 -8.99
C VAL A 75 -2.35 -2.72 -10.45
N GLU A 76 -3.12 -2.20 -11.42
CA GLU A 76 -2.85 -2.33 -12.84
C GLU A 76 -1.55 -1.59 -13.22
N PHE A 77 -1.35 -0.38 -12.69
CA PHE A 77 -0.09 0.36 -12.88
C PHE A 77 1.10 -0.43 -12.35
N MET A 78 0.98 -1.00 -11.15
CA MET A 78 2.02 -1.82 -10.54
C MET A 78 2.39 -3.03 -11.42
N ARG A 79 1.39 -3.77 -11.89
CA ARG A 79 1.61 -4.93 -12.77
C ARG A 79 2.31 -4.57 -14.07
N ALA A 80 2.01 -3.40 -14.63
CA ALA A 80 2.59 -2.95 -15.89
C ALA A 80 4.00 -2.39 -15.75
N ASN A 81 4.38 -1.82 -14.60
CA ASN A 81 5.55 -0.96 -14.51
C ASN A 81 6.57 -1.33 -13.41
N ALA A 82 6.18 -2.08 -12.37
CA ALA A 82 7.05 -2.31 -11.21
C ALA A 82 8.37 -2.97 -11.58
N VAL A 83 8.33 -4.01 -12.42
CA VAL A 83 9.54 -4.73 -12.88
C VAL A 83 10.49 -3.76 -13.59
N LYS A 84 10.00 -2.98 -14.55
CA LYS A 84 10.77 -1.98 -15.29
C LYS A 84 11.40 -0.93 -14.37
N ILE A 85 10.63 -0.40 -13.42
CA ILE A 85 11.13 0.59 -12.44
C ILE A 85 12.29 0.00 -11.65
N LEU A 86 12.09 -1.19 -11.09
CA LEU A 86 13.08 -1.84 -10.25
C LEU A 86 14.35 -2.23 -11.01
N GLU A 87 14.22 -2.75 -12.23
CA GLU A 87 15.36 -3.09 -13.10
C GLU A 87 16.16 -1.86 -13.52
N SER A 88 15.55 -0.68 -13.58
CA SER A 88 16.26 0.58 -13.85
C SER A 88 17.09 1.10 -12.67
N GLY A 89 17.07 0.40 -11.53
CA GLY A 89 17.81 0.77 -10.32
C GLY A 89 17.07 1.78 -9.44
N VAL A 90 15.79 2.04 -9.70
CA VAL A 90 14.99 3.01 -8.97
C VAL A 90 14.19 2.31 -7.87
N ASN A 91 14.30 2.82 -6.64
CA ASN A 91 13.52 2.29 -5.51
C ASN A 91 12.03 2.60 -5.69
N LEU A 92 11.18 1.65 -5.32
CA LEU A 92 9.74 1.75 -5.50
C LEU A 92 9.03 1.79 -4.14
N VAL A 93 8.35 2.91 -3.86
CA VAL A 93 7.44 3.07 -2.71
C VAL A 93 6.04 2.74 -3.17
N VAL A 94 5.40 1.74 -2.56
CA VAL A 94 4.15 1.12 -3.03
C VAL A 94 3.03 1.33 -2.04
N ILE A 95 1.87 1.80 -2.55
CA ILE A 95 0.61 1.80 -1.83
C ILE A 95 -0.39 0.79 -2.41
N SER A 96 -0.29 0.49 -3.71
CA SER A 96 -1.15 -0.50 -4.39
C SER A 96 -0.64 -1.93 -4.20
N ILE A 97 -0.47 -2.31 -2.92
CA ILE A 97 0.13 -3.58 -2.48
C ILE A 97 -0.66 -4.80 -2.98
N GLY A 98 -1.95 -4.64 -3.30
CA GLY A 98 -2.79 -5.69 -3.86
C GLY A 98 -2.22 -6.40 -5.09
N ALA A 99 -1.34 -5.75 -5.84
CA ALA A 99 -0.63 -6.37 -6.96
C ALA A 99 0.18 -7.61 -6.55
N PHE A 100 0.70 -7.62 -5.34
CA PHE A 100 1.54 -8.68 -4.78
C PHE A 100 0.78 -9.86 -4.18
N ALA A 101 -0.55 -9.87 -4.26
CA ALA A 101 -1.33 -11.09 -4.00
C ALA A 101 -1.05 -12.20 -5.02
N ASP A 102 -0.61 -11.83 -6.22
CA ASP A 102 -0.07 -12.74 -7.22
C ASP A 102 1.38 -13.08 -6.84
N THR A 103 1.58 -14.28 -6.32
CA THR A 103 2.89 -14.74 -5.85
C THR A 103 3.94 -14.76 -6.97
N ALA A 104 3.56 -15.11 -8.19
CA ALA A 104 4.49 -15.14 -9.32
C ALA A 104 4.97 -13.71 -9.64
N PHE A 105 4.06 -12.74 -9.70
CA PHE A 105 4.40 -11.33 -9.90
C PHE A 105 5.23 -10.76 -8.73
N TYR A 106 4.90 -11.15 -7.48
CA TYR A 106 5.68 -10.71 -6.32
C TYR A 106 7.13 -11.20 -6.37
N GLU A 107 7.36 -12.48 -6.71
CA GLU A 107 8.71 -13.04 -6.85
C GLU A 107 9.45 -12.43 -8.05
N GLU A 108 8.77 -12.14 -9.15
CA GLU A 108 9.35 -11.43 -10.29
C GLU A 108 9.80 -10.01 -9.91
N ALA A 109 8.96 -9.25 -9.18
CA ALA A 109 9.31 -7.91 -8.70
C ALA A 109 10.51 -7.94 -7.73
N LYS A 110 10.58 -8.92 -6.82
CA LYS A 110 11.73 -9.15 -5.94
C LYS A 110 13.01 -9.41 -6.74
N ALA A 111 12.93 -10.31 -7.73
CA ALA A 111 14.06 -10.62 -8.59
C ALA A 111 14.50 -9.38 -9.41
N ALA A 112 13.58 -8.58 -9.90
CA ALA A 112 13.85 -7.32 -10.59
C ALA A 112 14.56 -6.32 -9.68
N ALA A 113 14.10 -6.18 -8.43
CA ALA A 113 14.73 -5.32 -7.44
C ALA A 113 16.19 -5.74 -7.17
N ILE A 114 16.45 -7.05 -7.04
CA ILE A 114 17.80 -7.59 -6.87
C ILE A 114 18.68 -7.29 -8.09
N ARG A 115 18.17 -7.51 -9.31
CA ARG A 115 18.92 -7.23 -10.55
C ARG A 115 19.28 -5.75 -10.70
N GLY A 116 18.34 -4.86 -10.39
CA GLY A 116 18.53 -3.41 -10.48
C GLY A 116 19.29 -2.80 -9.30
N GLY A 117 19.50 -3.56 -8.21
CA GLY A 117 20.04 -3.00 -6.96
C GLY A 117 19.06 -2.04 -6.26
N ALA A 118 17.78 -2.17 -6.56
CA ALA A 118 16.70 -1.36 -6.02
C ALA A 118 15.98 -2.06 -4.85
N LYS A 119 15.09 -1.34 -4.19
CA LYS A 119 14.24 -1.86 -3.11
C LYS A 119 12.76 -1.58 -3.36
N ILE A 120 11.93 -2.48 -2.86
CA ILE A 120 10.48 -2.28 -2.75
C ILE A 120 10.19 -1.87 -1.31
N HIS A 121 9.59 -0.69 -1.13
CA HIS A 121 9.18 -0.16 0.16
C HIS A 121 7.65 -0.15 0.23
N LEU A 122 7.08 -0.96 1.10
CA LEU A 122 5.64 -1.05 1.30
C LEU A 122 5.18 0.01 2.29
N ALA A 123 4.36 0.95 1.85
CA ALA A 123 3.71 1.89 2.76
C ALA A 123 2.62 1.17 3.55
N SER A 124 2.45 1.51 4.83
CA SER A 124 1.48 0.82 5.67
C SER A 124 0.01 1.01 5.24
N GLY A 125 -0.26 2.05 4.47
CA GLY A 125 -1.62 2.34 4.04
C GLY A 125 -2.51 2.76 5.21
N ALA A 126 -3.67 2.13 5.31
CA ALA A 126 -4.61 2.36 6.40
C ALA A 126 -4.38 1.44 7.62
N ILE A 127 -3.29 0.67 7.62
CA ILE A 127 -2.91 -0.24 8.71
C ILE A 127 -1.49 0.09 9.21
N GLY A 128 -0.92 -0.77 10.05
CA GLY A 128 0.44 -0.62 10.58
C GLY A 128 0.90 -1.88 11.31
N GLY A 129 1.95 -1.74 12.13
CA GLY A 129 2.46 -2.83 12.97
C GLY A 129 3.18 -3.92 12.19
N PHE A 130 3.70 -3.64 10.98
CA PHE A 130 4.43 -4.64 10.19
C PHE A 130 5.66 -5.17 10.93
N ASP A 131 6.30 -4.35 11.74
CA ASP A 131 7.41 -4.71 12.60
C ASP A 131 7.05 -5.84 13.57
N VAL A 132 5.98 -5.67 14.34
CA VAL A 132 5.54 -6.67 15.31
C VAL A 132 4.97 -7.92 14.60
N LEU A 133 4.24 -7.75 13.49
CA LEU A 133 3.70 -8.87 12.72
C LEU A 133 4.83 -9.75 12.17
N GLN A 134 5.84 -9.16 11.51
CA GLN A 134 7.01 -9.87 11.01
C GLN A 134 7.84 -10.50 12.15
N THR A 135 7.90 -9.85 13.31
CA THR A 135 8.59 -10.43 14.48
C THR A 135 7.92 -11.73 14.93
N VAL A 136 6.57 -11.76 14.98
CA VAL A 136 5.82 -12.99 15.33
C VAL A 136 6.08 -14.09 14.29
N THR A 137 6.03 -13.75 12.99
CA THR A 137 6.30 -14.70 11.90
C THR A 137 7.72 -15.26 11.96
N LEU A 138 8.73 -14.42 12.19
CA LEU A 138 10.11 -14.87 12.36
C LEU A 138 10.29 -15.79 13.56
N MET A 139 9.58 -15.53 14.65
CA MET A 139 9.59 -16.42 15.82
C MET A 139 8.93 -17.78 15.48
N ALA A 140 7.82 -17.76 14.75
CA ALA A 140 7.16 -18.98 14.28
C ALA A 140 8.08 -19.84 13.43
N GLU A 141 8.74 -19.23 12.44
CA GLU A 141 9.69 -19.90 11.56
C GLU A 141 10.88 -20.50 12.33
N ALA A 142 11.51 -19.69 13.19
CA ALA A 142 12.69 -20.10 13.95
C ALA A 142 12.40 -21.25 14.92
N GLN A 143 11.23 -21.26 15.55
CA GLN A 143 10.83 -22.24 16.55
C GLN A 143 9.95 -23.37 15.97
N LYS A 144 9.63 -23.30 14.67
CA LYS A 144 8.72 -24.25 13.98
C LYS A 144 7.35 -24.34 14.63
N LEU A 145 6.82 -23.19 15.07
CA LEU A 145 5.50 -23.07 15.65
C LEU A 145 4.44 -22.86 14.56
N ALA A 146 3.23 -23.33 14.83
CA ALA A 146 2.09 -22.99 13.99
C ALA A 146 1.72 -21.52 14.22
N GLU A 147 1.62 -20.76 13.13
CA GLU A 147 1.14 -19.37 13.14
C GLU A 147 -0.26 -19.28 12.56
N THR A 148 -1.11 -18.47 13.17
CA THR A 148 -2.37 -18.03 12.62
C THR A 148 -2.35 -16.51 12.41
N SER A 149 -2.85 -16.05 11.27
CA SER A 149 -2.99 -14.64 11.00
C SER A 149 -4.35 -14.29 10.41
N SER A 150 -4.85 -13.11 10.74
CA SER A 150 -6.13 -12.63 10.23
C SER A 150 -6.18 -11.11 10.16
N ILE A 151 -7.02 -10.62 9.26
CA ILE A 151 -7.49 -9.24 9.25
C ILE A 151 -9.02 -9.25 9.21
N GLU A 152 -9.63 -8.54 10.15
CA GLU A 152 -11.06 -8.28 10.23
C GLU A 152 -11.32 -6.80 9.95
N THR A 153 -12.19 -6.50 8.98
CA THR A 153 -12.47 -5.14 8.54
C THR A 153 -13.96 -4.83 8.68
N HIS A 154 -14.28 -3.74 9.38
CA HIS A 154 -15.61 -3.15 9.39
C HIS A 154 -15.60 -1.90 8.50
N THR A 155 -16.51 -1.83 7.53
CA THR A 155 -16.59 -0.73 6.56
C THR A 155 -18.02 -0.40 6.20
N GLY A 156 -18.24 0.82 5.68
CA GLY A 156 -19.56 1.27 5.29
C GLY A 156 -20.12 0.51 4.08
N CYS A 157 -21.41 0.20 4.12
CA CYS A 157 -22.10 -0.60 3.09
C CYS A 157 -21.98 -0.06 1.66
N LYS A 158 -21.95 1.27 1.47
CA LYS A 158 -21.85 1.90 0.15
C LYS A 158 -20.63 1.47 -0.66
N GLY A 159 -19.60 1.03 0.05
CA GLY A 159 -18.37 0.51 -0.56
C GLY A 159 -18.58 -0.79 -1.32
N PHE A 160 -19.61 -1.53 -1.07
CA PHE A 160 -19.88 -2.81 -1.72
C PHE A 160 -20.80 -2.72 -2.93
N ILE A 161 -21.41 -1.54 -3.21
CA ILE A 161 -22.36 -1.35 -4.33
C ILE A 161 -21.84 -1.92 -5.66
N PRO A 162 -20.57 -1.70 -6.10
CA PRO A 162 -20.09 -2.23 -7.37
C PRO A 162 -19.50 -3.64 -7.27
N THR A 163 -19.81 -4.39 -6.21
CA THR A 163 -19.21 -5.70 -5.96
C THR A 163 -20.24 -6.84 -6.00
N PRO A 164 -19.81 -8.09 -6.23
CA PRO A 164 -20.72 -9.25 -6.26
C PRO A 164 -21.44 -9.52 -4.94
N VAL A 165 -20.97 -8.95 -3.81
CA VAL A 165 -21.57 -9.17 -2.49
C VAL A 165 -22.63 -8.14 -2.12
N TRP A 166 -22.93 -7.20 -3.02
CA TRP A 166 -23.94 -6.18 -2.77
C TRP A 166 -25.35 -6.81 -2.68
N ASP A 167 -26.06 -6.41 -1.63
CA ASP A 167 -27.47 -6.71 -1.40
C ASP A 167 -28.09 -5.50 -0.69
N ASP A 168 -29.32 -5.13 -1.05
CA ASP A 168 -29.97 -3.93 -0.50
C ASP A 168 -30.18 -4.00 1.02
N SER A 169 -30.23 -5.19 1.61
CA SER A 169 -30.27 -5.36 3.06
C SER A 169 -29.05 -4.80 3.79
N LEU A 170 -27.90 -4.64 3.10
CA LEU A 170 -26.70 -4.00 3.66
C LEU A 170 -26.92 -2.54 4.03
N LEU A 171 -27.97 -1.90 3.51
CA LEU A 171 -28.34 -0.53 3.90
C LEU A 171 -28.89 -0.45 5.34
N THR A 172 -29.44 -1.54 5.87
CA THR A 172 -30.12 -1.58 7.15
C THR A 172 -29.59 -2.60 8.12
N GLU A 173 -28.88 -3.62 7.64
CA GLU A 173 -28.38 -4.74 8.44
C GLU A 173 -26.84 -4.83 8.37
N GLN A 174 -26.21 -5.04 9.53
CA GLN A 174 -24.80 -5.42 9.58
C GLN A 174 -24.65 -6.88 9.17
N LYS A 175 -23.74 -7.14 8.21
CA LYS A 175 -23.48 -8.49 7.72
C LYS A 175 -21.99 -8.75 7.51
N THR A 176 -21.56 -9.98 7.75
CA THR A 176 -20.30 -10.49 7.22
C THR A 176 -20.51 -10.76 5.74
N VAL A 177 -19.85 -9.99 4.89
CA VAL A 177 -20.00 -10.04 3.43
C VAL A 177 -18.91 -10.86 2.76
N PHE A 178 -17.83 -11.16 3.48
CA PHE A 178 -16.73 -11.99 2.98
C PHE A 178 -16.01 -12.69 4.13
N THR A 179 -15.64 -13.94 3.88
CA THR A 179 -14.69 -14.72 4.68
C THR A 179 -13.91 -15.62 3.72
N GLY A 180 -12.60 -15.50 3.73
CA GLY A 180 -11.69 -16.26 2.85
C GLY A 180 -10.26 -15.91 3.17
N ASN A 181 -9.36 -16.10 2.21
CA ASN A 181 -7.96 -15.66 2.31
C ASN A 181 -7.71 -14.34 1.54
N ALA A 182 -6.49 -13.79 1.64
CA ALA A 182 -6.16 -12.52 1.01
C ALA A 182 -6.20 -12.59 -0.53
N LYS A 183 -5.86 -13.73 -1.12
CA LYS A 183 -5.90 -13.96 -2.57
C LYS A 183 -7.34 -14.00 -3.10
N GLU A 184 -8.24 -14.65 -2.38
CA GLU A 184 -9.67 -14.65 -2.70
C GLU A 184 -10.30 -13.26 -2.49
N ALA A 185 -9.86 -12.54 -1.45
CA ALA A 185 -10.33 -11.20 -1.17
C ALA A 185 -9.98 -10.22 -2.30
N ILE A 186 -8.73 -10.22 -2.83
CA ILE A 186 -8.34 -9.34 -3.94
C ILE A 186 -9.06 -9.71 -5.24
N ALA A 187 -9.36 -10.98 -5.47
CA ALA A 187 -10.14 -11.41 -6.62
C ALA A 187 -11.59 -10.90 -6.56
N THR A 188 -12.18 -10.84 -5.35
CA THR A 188 -13.54 -10.36 -5.12
C THR A 188 -13.62 -8.83 -5.07
N PHE A 189 -12.60 -8.17 -4.49
CA PHE A 189 -12.59 -6.72 -4.22
C PHE A 189 -11.27 -6.07 -4.70
N PRO A 190 -10.98 -6.02 -6.00
CA PRO A 190 -9.66 -5.65 -6.54
C PRO A 190 -9.16 -4.25 -6.16
N ARG A 191 -10.04 -3.37 -5.69
CA ARG A 191 -9.70 -1.97 -5.33
C ARG A 191 -9.80 -1.68 -3.82
N ARG A 192 -10.06 -2.70 -2.95
CA ARG A 192 -10.45 -2.44 -1.55
C ARG A 192 -9.68 -3.23 -0.51
N VAL A 193 -8.79 -4.13 -0.92
CA VAL A 193 -8.16 -5.08 0.00
C VAL A 193 -6.64 -5.03 -0.01
N ASN A 194 -6.05 -3.88 -0.39
CA ASN A 194 -4.61 -3.68 -0.28
C ASN A 194 -4.10 -3.99 1.14
N VAL A 195 -4.87 -3.60 2.16
CA VAL A 195 -4.54 -3.88 3.57
C VAL A 195 -4.51 -5.38 3.90
N ALA A 196 -5.39 -6.19 3.30
CA ALA A 196 -5.39 -7.63 3.51
C ALA A 196 -4.15 -8.28 2.87
N VAL A 197 -3.77 -7.82 1.68
CA VAL A 197 -2.54 -8.29 1.02
C VAL A 197 -1.32 -7.84 1.81
N ALA A 198 -1.26 -6.58 2.25
CA ALA A 198 -0.17 -6.07 3.08
C ALA A 198 0.00 -6.87 4.38
N THR A 199 -1.12 -7.15 5.08
CA THR A 199 -1.12 -8.04 6.27
C THR A 199 -0.56 -9.41 5.93
N SER A 200 -1.00 -10.00 4.83
CA SER A 200 -0.57 -11.35 4.44
C SER A 200 0.91 -11.44 4.12
N LEU A 201 1.46 -10.41 3.46
CA LEU A 201 2.90 -10.36 3.16
C LEU A 201 3.76 -10.17 4.42
N ALA A 202 3.20 -9.59 5.47
CA ALA A 202 3.87 -9.42 6.77
C ALA A 202 3.69 -10.63 7.70
N THR A 203 2.89 -11.64 7.30
CA THR A 203 2.54 -12.80 8.13
C THR A 203 2.59 -14.11 7.31
N THR A 204 1.55 -14.93 7.39
CA THR A 204 1.50 -16.31 6.85
C THR A 204 1.34 -16.40 5.31
N GLY A 205 1.29 -15.30 4.61
CA GLY A 205 1.14 -15.26 3.16
C GLY A 205 -0.31 -15.18 2.66
N PRO A 206 -0.50 -14.82 1.35
CA PRO A 206 -1.82 -14.52 0.79
C PRO A 206 -2.78 -15.72 0.71
N ASP A 207 -2.27 -16.93 0.64
CA ASP A 207 -3.07 -18.15 0.56
C ASP A 207 -3.57 -18.63 1.93
N VAL A 208 -2.97 -18.13 3.05
CA VAL A 208 -3.23 -18.61 4.42
C VAL A 208 -3.90 -17.54 5.29
N THR A 209 -3.45 -16.29 5.22
CA THR A 209 -3.98 -15.19 6.03
C THR A 209 -5.49 -15.05 5.88
N LYS A 210 -6.23 -15.21 6.97
CA LYS A 210 -7.70 -15.11 6.99
C LYS A 210 -8.14 -13.65 6.84
N VAL A 211 -9.08 -13.41 5.95
CA VAL A 211 -9.72 -12.11 5.72
C VAL A 211 -11.19 -12.20 6.04
N ILE A 212 -11.68 -11.30 6.88
CA ILE A 212 -13.10 -11.19 7.24
C ILE A 212 -13.53 -9.75 6.97
N MET A 213 -14.62 -9.56 6.23
CA MET A 213 -15.14 -8.22 5.94
C MET A 213 -16.60 -8.11 6.37
N HIS A 214 -16.89 -7.04 7.10
CA HIS A 214 -18.21 -6.71 7.59
C HIS A 214 -18.70 -5.41 6.93
N SER A 215 -19.92 -5.47 6.42
CA SER A 215 -20.66 -4.28 6.01
C SER A 215 -21.47 -3.76 7.20
N VAL A 216 -21.29 -2.49 7.53
CA VAL A 216 -21.98 -1.85 8.66
C VAL A 216 -22.82 -0.67 8.15
N PRO A 217 -24.15 -0.66 8.35
CA PRO A 217 -25.00 0.45 7.95
C PRO A 217 -24.57 1.76 8.59
N ASN A 218 -24.58 2.85 7.81
CA ASN A 218 -24.25 4.20 8.28
C ASN A 218 -22.83 4.38 8.86
N TRP A 219 -21.97 3.35 8.76
CA TRP A 219 -20.58 3.44 9.19
C TRP A 219 -19.77 4.38 8.29
N GLN A 220 -18.87 5.14 8.90
CA GLN A 220 -17.96 6.04 8.20
C GLN A 220 -16.53 5.61 8.45
N GLY A 221 -15.77 5.45 7.37
CA GLY A 221 -14.39 5.00 7.43
C GLY A 221 -14.26 3.48 7.47
N ASP A 222 -13.08 3.04 7.84
CA ASP A 222 -12.72 1.63 7.95
C ASP A 222 -12.09 1.36 9.32
N ASP A 223 -12.40 0.20 9.89
CA ASP A 223 -11.84 -0.32 11.13
C ASP A 223 -11.16 -1.65 10.80
N HIS A 224 -9.85 -1.71 10.99
CA HIS A 224 -9.03 -2.85 10.64
C HIS A 224 -8.39 -3.45 11.88
N LYS A 225 -8.80 -4.66 12.25
CA LYS A 225 -8.19 -5.43 13.33
C LYS A 225 -7.37 -6.58 12.77
N ILE A 226 -6.06 -6.53 12.97
CA ILE A 226 -5.11 -7.54 12.53
C ILE A 226 -4.69 -8.36 13.75
N THR A 227 -4.62 -9.67 13.59
CA THR A 227 -4.11 -10.59 14.62
C THR A 227 -3.07 -11.52 14.00
N ALA A 228 -1.90 -11.64 14.63
CA ALA A 228 -0.93 -12.70 14.38
C ALA A 228 -0.66 -13.42 15.71
N GLU A 229 -0.76 -14.76 15.72
CA GLU A 229 -0.71 -15.54 16.95
C GLU A 229 0.08 -16.83 16.76
N ILE A 230 0.99 -17.07 17.68
CA ILE A 230 1.73 -18.32 17.88
C ILE A 230 1.59 -18.74 19.35
N ASP A 231 2.05 -19.93 19.70
CA ASP A 231 2.09 -20.32 21.10
C ASP A 231 2.92 -19.33 21.93
N GLY A 232 2.32 -18.79 22.97
CA GLY A 232 2.91 -17.83 23.90
C GLY A 232 2.97 -16.37 23.43
N VAL A 233 2.64 -16.05 22.15
CA VAL A 233 2.64 -14.67 21.65
C VAL A 233 1.42 -14.38 20.80
N LYS A 234 0.74 -13.27 21.11
CA LYS A 234 -0.36 -12.74 20.31
C LYS A 234 -0.16 -11.25 20.08
N ALA A 235 0.02 -10.87 18.82
CA ALA A 235 0.05 -9.48 18.38
C ALA A 235 -1.34 -9.08 17.85
N ILE A 236 -1.83 -7.92 18.28
CA ILE A 236 -3.06 -7.31 17.79
C ILE A 236 -2.74 -5.88 17.38
N VAL A 237 -3.07 -5.54 16.13
CA VAL A 237 -3.02 -4.17 15.61
C VAL A 237 -4.44 -3.79 15.24
N ASP A 238 -4.94 -2.70 15.82
CA ASP A 238 -6.32 -2.25 15.67
C ASP A 238 -6.31 -0.77 15.29
N ILE A 239 -6.84 -0.45 14.10
CA ILE A 239 -6.76 0.90 13.52
C ILE A 239 -8.10 1.27 12.91
N TYR A 240 -8.75 2.27 13.51
CA TYR A 240 -9.91 2.94 12.95
C TYR A 240 -9.52 4.24 12.25
N SER A 241 -10.00 4.45 11.02
CA SER A 241 -9.83 5.71 10.32
C SER A 241 -11.11 6.12 9.57
N ARG A 242 -11.55 7.35 9.79
CA ARG A 242 -12.69 7.93 9.06
C ARG A 242 -12.33 8.39 7.64
N THR A 243 -11.07 8.36 7.29
CA THR A 243 -10.58 8.90 6.01
C THR A 243 -9.50 8.02 5.41
N SER A 244 -9.55 7.83 4.10
CA SER A 244 -8.49 7.17 3.34
C SER A 244 -7.19 8.02 3.26
N ALA A 245 -7.21 9.27 3.73
CA ALA A 245 -6.03 10.13 3.76
C ALA A 245 -4.88 9.52 4.57
N ILE A 246 -5.17 8.71 5.59
CA ILE A 246 -4.15 7.99 6.38
C ILE A 246 -3.19 7.21 5.47
N ALA A 247 -3.68 6.64 4.37
CA ALA A 247 -2.85 5.90 3.42
C ALA A 247 -1.84 6.81 2.69
N GLY A 248 -2.24 8.01 2.27
CA GLY A 248 -1.32 9.00 1.71
C GLY A 248 -0.28 9.47 2.73
N TRP A 249 -0.71 9.72 3.97
CA TRP A 249 0.20 10.10 5.05
C TRP A 249 1.17 8.99 5.45
N SER A 250 0.81 7.71 5.30
CA SER A 250 1.73 6.60 5.52
C SER A 250 2.90 6.61 4.53
N VAL A 251 2.68 7.04 3.29
CA VAL A 251 3.75 7.24 2.29
C VAL A 251 4.69 8.37 2.73
N VAL A 252 4.14 9.48 3.20
CA VAL A 252 4.95 10.59 3.72
C VAL A 252 5.79 10.15 4.93
N ALA A 253 5.19 9.41 5.86
CA ALA A 253 5.89 8.86 7.02
C ALA A 253 7.02 7.91 6.60
N LEU A 254 6.77 7.03 5.64
CA LEU A 254 7.78 6.10 5.11
C LEU A 254 8.95 6.85 4.46
N LEU A 255 8.69 7.82 3.59
CA LEU A 255 9.74 8.65 2.97
C LEU A 255 10.59 9.36 4.03
N ARG A 256 9.97 9.94 5.04
CA ARG A 256 10.71 10.56 6.16
C ARG A 256 11.55 9.56 6.92
N ASN A 257 11.04 8.35 7.18
CA ASN A 257 11.77 7.29 7.85
C ASN A 257 12.99 6.84 7.03
N LEU A 258 12.86 6.72 5.69
CA LEU A 258 13.96 6.35 4.79
C LEU A 258 15.09 7.39 4.70
N ALA A 259 14.81 8.66 5.00
CA ALA A 259 15.81 9.73 5.02
C ALA A 259 16.35 10.02 6.43
N SER A 260 15.66 9.58 7.48
CA SER A 260 15.99 9.86 8.87
C SER A 260 17.25 9.11 9.33
N PRO A 261 18.10 9.70 10.18
CA PRO A 261 19.14 8.97 10.89
C PRO A 261 18.58 8.01 11.95
N VAL A 262 17.30 8.13 12.32
CA VAL A 262 16.59 7.23 13.24
C VAL A 262 15.46 6.58 12.46
N CYS A 263 15.57 5.27 12.24
CA CYS A 263 14.56 4.48 11.55
C CYS A 263 13.68 3.76 12.58
N PHE A 264 12.37 3.84 12.40
CA PHE A 264 11.41 3.13 13.26
C PHE A 264 11.08 1.73 12.69
N PHE A 265 11.53 1.43 11.49
CA PHE A 265 11.45 0.10 10.89
C PHE A 265 11.87 0.14 9.41
#